data_aba833508a4656d0ae1c57d67785a546
#
_entry.id   aba833508a4656d0ae1c57d67785a546
#
_cell.length_a   1.000
_cell.length_b   1.000
_cell.length_c   1.000
_cell.angle_alpha   90.00
_cell.angle_beta   90.00
_cell.angle_gamma   90.00
#
_symmetry.space_group_name_H-M   'P 1'
#
loop_
_entity.id
_entity.type
_entity.pdbx_description
1 polymer ?
#
loop_
_entity_poly.entity_id
_entity_poly.type
_entity_poly.pdbx_seq_one_letter_code
_entity_poly.pdbx_strand_id
1 'polypeptide(L)'
;MGLFDKKYCDICGEKIGLLGNRKLEDGNLCKNCAAKLSPWFTERKQSTVEEIKEQLAYREANKEAVAAFHTTRTLGKDVKVLLDEDNGKFMVTSARNIAEANPDVLSFSDVTGCDLDIEEGRTEIEYEDREGNRHSFNPSRYAYNYDFYMVIHVNHPWFNQIRFRLNPDTVDGDVDTIIEYDQAGAMGGRSPMAGSGRPMAGSGAGRPQAGTAGARPQAGARPQAGAGRQTAGAARPQAGGVRPMGQRPQQQAMPGQMMGQMPGQMAPGAAFGYDPTSNAEEIKNSVEYREYENMGWEIRDILMQVREGARAEAAEANAPKQAVKCPYCGATTIPTENGCCEYCGAAILG
;
A
#
# COMPACT_ATOMS: atom_id res chain seq x y z
N MET A 1 -40.74 -1.55 -13.24
CA MET A 1 -39.69 -2.16 -14.10
C MET A 1 -39.49 -3.59 -13.63
N GLY A 2 -39.73 -4.57 -14.53
CA GLY A 2 -39.68 -5.99 -14.19
C GLY A 2 -38.23 -6.44 -13.88
N LEU A 3 -38.06 -7.33 -12.92
CA LEU A 3 -36.78 -7.91 -12.52
C LEU A 3 -36.05 -8.68 -13.67
N PHE A 4 -36.70 -8.85 -14.81
CA PHE A 4 -36.25 -9.64 -15.96
C PHE A 4 -36.12 -8.86 -17.27
N ASP A 5 -36.12 -7.52 -17.23
CA ASP A 5 -35.93 -6.74 -18.46
C ASP A 5 -34.51 -7.00 -19.00
N LYS A 6 -34.45 -7.39 -20.29
CA LYS A 6 -33.19 -7.64 -20.99
C LYS A 6 -32.42 -6.34 -21.12
N LYS A 7 -31.22 -6.30 -20.55
CA LYS A 7 -30.31 -5.16 -20.66
C LYS A 7 -29.27 -5.40 -21.74
N TYR A 8 -28.93 -4.36 -22.45
CA TYR A 8 -27.88 -4.36 -23.49
C TYR A 8 -26.80 -3.39 -23.10
N CYS A 9 -25.60 -3.65 -23.57
CA CYS A 9 -24.43 -2.78 -23.36
C CYS A 9 -24.50 -1.60 -24.34
N ASP A 10 -24.47 -0.37 -23.81
CA ASP A 10 -24.51 0.84 -24.62
C ASP A 10 -23.21 1.12 -25.39
N ILE A 11 -22.16 0.33 -25.14
CA ILE A 11 -20.87 0.41 -25.86
C ILE A 11 -20.82 -0.60 -27.01
N CYS A 12 -21.04 -1.91 -26.75
CA CYS A 12 -20.89 -2.97 -27.77
C CYS A 12 -22.20 -3.55 -28.28
N GLY A 13 -23.35 -3.15 -27.74
CA GLY A 13 -24.66 -3.65 -28.11
C GLY A 13 -24.97 -5.09 -27.65
N GLU A 14 -24.04 -5.78 -27.00
CA GLU A 14 -24.26 -7.15 -26.53
C GLU A 14 -25.25 -7.22 -25.37
N LYS A 15 -26.00 -8.34 -25.33
CA LYS A 15 -26.91 -8.62 -24.22
C LYS A 15 -26.15 -8.86 -22.93
N ILE A 16 -26.53 -8.15 -21.89
CA ILE A 16 -25.92 -8.28 -20.55
C ILE A 16 -26.61 -9.42 -19.78
N GLY A 17 -25.84 -10.38 -19.28
CA GLY A 17 -26.31 -11.45 -18.42
C GLY A 17 -26.77 -10.94 -17.03
N LEU A 18 -27.44 -11.81 -16.26
CA LEU A 18 -28.15 -11.48 -15.03
C LEU A 18 -27.28 -10.70 -13.98
N LEU A 19 -26.00 -11.04 -13.88
CA LEU A 19 -25.04 -10.40 -12.93
C LEU A 19 -23.95 -9.59 -13.64
N GLY A 20 -24.05 -9.44 -14.98
CA GLY A 20 -23.01 -8.82 -15.81
C GLY A 20 -23.11 -7.31 -15.93
N ASN A 21 -24.20 -6.70 -15.48
CA ASN A 21 -24.44 -5.27 -15.66
C ASN A 21 -23.54 -4.43 -14.74
N ARG A 22 -22.81 -3.51 -15.34
CA ARG A 22 -22.04 -2.45 -14.69
C ARG A 22 -22.74 -1.13 -15.01
N LYS A 23 -23.67 -0.72 -14.13
CA LYS A 23 -24.49 0.48 -14.33
C LYS A 23 -23.62 1.72 -14.46
N LEU A 24 -23.96 2.60 -15.42
CA LEU A 24 -23.47 3.95 -15.63
C LEU A 24 -24.51 4.97 -15.11
N GLU A 25 -24.22 6.24 -15.18
CA GLU A 25 -25.18 7.28 -14.83
C GLU A 25 -26.41 7.21 -15.74
N ASP A 26 -26.20 7.17 -17.03
CA ASP A 26 -27.23 7.21 -18.08
C ASP A 26 -27.37 5.90 -18.91
N GLY A 27 -26.62 4.83 -18.55
CA GLY A 27 -26.59 3.62 -19.36
C GLY A 27 -26.16 2.35 -18.63
N ASN A 28 -25.87 1.32 -19.44
CA ASN A 28 -25.46 -0.01 -19.01
C ASN A 28 -24.19 -0.45 -19.73
N LEU A 29 -23.26 -1.03 -18.99
CA LEU A 29 -22.00 -1.53 -19.50
C LEU A 29 -21.87 -3.02 -19.20
N CYS A 30 -21.44 -3.84 -20.19
CA CYS A 30 -21.16 -5.25 -19.97
C CYS A 30 -19.80 -5.44 -19.25
N LYS A 31 -19.63 -6.64 -18.67
CA LYS A 31 -18.38 -6.99 -17.97
C LYS A 31 -17.15 -6.86 -18.89
N ASN A 32 -17.28 -7.26 -20.17
CA ASN A 32 -16.17 -7.24 -21.14
C ASN A 32 -15.72 -5.82 -21.49
N CYS A 33 -16.68 -4.89 -21.68
CA CYS A 33 -16.34 -3.48 -21.91
C CYS A 33 -15.79 -2.83 -20.65
N ALA A 34 -16.34 -3.16 -19.47
CA ALA A 34 -15.82 -2.64 -18.20
C ALA A 34 -14.40 -3.10 -17.90
N ALA A 35 -14.01 -4.31 -18.31
CA ALA A 35 -12.65 -4.83 -18.13
C ALA A 35 -11.58 -4.13 -18.99
N LYS A 36 -12.00 -3.37 -20.02
CA LYS A 36 -11.09 -2.59 -20.87
C LYS A 36 -10.76 -1.21 -20.29
N LEU A 37 -11.53 -0.74 -19.32
CA LEU A 37 -11.27 0.53 -18.64
C LEU A 37 -9.97 0.45 -17.82
N SER A 38 -9.41 1.61 -17.48
CA SER A 38 -8.29 1.67 -16.56
C SER A 38 -8.66 1.04 -15.21
N PRO A 39 -7.78 0.24 -14.59
CA PRO A 39 -8.02 -0.30 -13.26
C PRO A 39 -8.11 0.78 -12.18
N TRP A 40 -7.55 1.95 -12.45
CA TRP A 40 -7.54 3.11 -11.55
C TRP A 40 -8.79 4.00 -11.67
N PHE A 41 -9.61 3.77 -12.69
CA PHE A 41 -10.84 4.50 -12.93
C PHE A 41 -11.99 3.98 -12.05
N THR A 42 -12.24 4.66 -10.94
CA THR A 42 -13.22 4.23 -9.91
C THR A 42 -14.60 4.86 -10.09
N GLU A 43 -14.72 5.97 -10.83
CA GLU A 43 -15.94 6.79 -10.93
C GLU A 43 -16.95 6.30 -12.00
N ARG A 44 -16.76 5.10 -12.52
CA ARG A 44 -17.61 4.51 -13.57
C ARG A 44 -19.12 4.63 -13.33
N LYS A 45 -19.58 4.55 -12.07
CA LYS A 45 -21.03 4.62 -11.76
C LYS A 45 -21.62 6.02 -11.95
N GLN A 46 -20.79 7.02 -11.83
CA GLN A 46 -21.11 8.44 -11.98
C GLN A 46 -20.84 8.94 -13.39
N SER A 47 -20.27 8.09 -14.26
CA SER A 47 -19.90 8.46 -15.61
C SER A 47 -21.00 8.13 -16.61
N THR A 48 -21.11 8.98 -17.62
CA THR A 48 -21.99 8.82 -18.75
C THR A 48 -21.46 7.81 -19.78
N VAL A 49 -22.31 7.34 -20.68
CA VAL A 49 -21.90 6.48 -21.80
C VAL A 49 -20.86 7.16 -22.67
N GLU A 50 -20.94 8.48 -22.86
CA GLU A 50 -19.99 9.22 -23.68
C GLU A 50 -18.59 9.28 -23.03
N GLU A 51 -18.50 9.60 -21.73
CA GLU A 51 -17.25 9.57 -20.99
C GLU A 51 -16.60 8.18 -20.99
N ILE A 52 -17.41 7.11 -20.94
CA ILE A 52 -16.91 5.74 -21.07
C ILE A 52 -16.32 5.47 -22.45
N LYS A 53 -16.92 6.01 -23.51
CA LYS A 53 -16.36 5.89 -24.88
C LYS A 53 -15.02 6.64 -25.00
N GLU A 54 -14.94 7.84 -24.46
CA GLU A 54 -13.71 8.63 -24.44
C GLU A 54 -12.60 7.90 -23.68
N GLN A 55 -12.92 7.36 -22.50
CA GLN A 55 -11.96 6.58 -21.71
C GLN A 55 -11.51 5.31 -22.45
N LEU A 56 -12.39 4.63 -23.16
CA LEU A 56 -12.04 3.47 -24.00
C LEU A 56 -11.17 3.87 -25.19
N ALA A 57 -11.40 5.03 -25.80
CA ALA A 57 -10.53 5.58 -26.86
C ALA A 57 -9.15 5.91 -26.33
N TYR A 58 -9.06 6.53 -25.14
CA TYR A 58 -7.80 6.73 -24.43
C TYR A 58 -7.05 5.40 -24.22
N ARG A 59 -7.76 4.36 -23.72
CA ARG A 59 -7.16 3.03 -23.50
C ARG A 59 -6.64 2.38 -24.79
N GLU A 60 -7.30 2.62 -25.93
CA GLU A 60 -6.83 2.15 -27.22
C GLU A 60 -5.55 2.89 -27.65
N ALA A 61 -5.51 4.21 -27.52
CA ALA A 61 -4.32 5.02 -27.80
C ALA A 61 -3.14 4.67 -26.86
N ASN A 62 -3.41 4.32 -25.61
CA ASN A 62 -2.39 3.92 -24.64
C ASN A 62 -1.57 2.68 -25.08
N LYS A 63 -2.12 1.83 -25.95
CA LYS A 63 -1.38 0.67 -26.49
C LYS A 63 -0.11 1.08 -27.24
N GLU A 64 -0.14 2.21 -27.94
CA GLU A 64 1.02 2.74 -28.64
C GLU A 64 2.08 3.19 -27.63
N ALA A 65 1.66 3.87 -26.55
CA ALA A 65 2.54 4.27 -25.47
C ALA A 65 3.18 3.06 -24.77
N VAL A 66 2.40 2.00 -24.53
CA VAL A 66 2.92 0.73 -23.97
C VAL A 66 3.90 0.07 -24.90
N ALA A 67 3.64 0.07 -26.21
CA ALA A 67 4.55 -0.53 -27.21
C ALA A 67 5.87 0.24 -27.35
N ALA A 68 5.83 1.56 -27.13
CA ALA A 68 7.02 2.44 -27.18
C ALA A 68 7.78 2.51 -25.86
N PHE A 69 7.24 1.96 -24.76
CA PHE A 69 7.83 2.06 -23.43
C PHE A 69 9.08 1.21 -23.29
N HIS A 70 10.17 1.85 -22.86
CA HIS A 70 11.46 1.20 -22.61
C HIS A 70 11.73 1.16 -21.09
N THR A 71 11.64 -0.01 -20.46
CA THR A 71 11.89 -0.14 -19.03
C THR A 71 13.37 0.05 -18.71
N THR A 72 13.72 1.15 -18.06
CA THR A 72 15.09 1.43 -17.56
C THR A 72 15.26 0.98 -16.12
N ARG A 73 14.20 1.07 -15.31
CA ARG A 73 14.22 0.68 -13.89
C ARG A 73 12.91 0.00 -13.49
N THR A 74 13.02 -0.95 -12.56
CA THR A 74 11.87 -1.66 -11.98
C THR A 74 11.92 -1.54 -10.46
N LEU A 75 10.84 -1.10 -9.85
CA LEU A 75 10.66 -0.99 -8.40
C LEU A 75 9.49 -1.88 -7.97
N GLY A 76 9.56 -2.42 -6.74
CA GLY A 76 8.54 -3.33 -6.23
C GLY A 76 8.75 -4.78 -6.66
N LYS A 77 7.92 -5.70 -6.14
CA LYS A 77 8.02 -7.15 -6.38
C LYS A 77 6.83 -7.68 -7.18
N ASP A 78 5.66 -7.80 -6.56
CA ASP A 78 4.45 -8.34 -7.16
C ASP A 78 3.76 -7.31 -8.04
N VAL A 79 3.41 -6.17 -7.46
CA VAL A 79 3.04 -4.97 -8.22
C VAL A 79 4.30 -4.14 -8.42
N LYS A 80 4.58 -3.81 -9.67
CA LYS A 80 5.82 -3.13 -10.08
C LYS A 80 5.51 -1.73 -10.58
N VAL A 81 6.35 -0.80 -10.20
CA VAL A 81 6.46 0.51 -10.84
C VAL A 81 7.62 0.42 -11.82
N LEU A 82 7.31 0.48 -13.11
CA LEU A 82 8.28 0.45 -14.20
C LEU A 82 8.55 1.88 -14.64
N LEU A 83 9.82 2.25 -14.76
CA LEU A 83 10.27 3.58 -15.18
C LEU A 83 10.91 3.48 -16.56
N ASP A 84 10.59 4.45 -17.40
CA ASP A 84 11.27 4.78 -18.66
C ASP A 84 11.88 6.17 -18.45
N GLU A 85 13.10 6.19 -17.91
CA GLU A 85 13.80 7.42 -17.56
C GLU A 85 14.22 8.20 -18.81
N ASP A 86 14.43 7.50 -19.95
CA ASP A 86 14.80 8.10 -21.21
C ASP A 86 13.67 8.95 -21.81
N ASN A 87 12.42 8.53 -21.61
CA ASN A 87 11.23 9.20 -22.14
C ASN A 87 10.40 9.92 -21.04
N GLY A 88 10.86 9.92 -19.80
CA GLY A 88 10.19 10.58 -18.69
C GLY A 88 8.82 9.99 -18.36
N LYS A 89 8.68 8.63 -18.46
CA LYS A 89 7.41 7.92 -18.30
C LYS A 89 7.49 6.85 -17.21
N PHE A 90 6.32 6.50 -16.67
CA PHE A 90 6.19 5.35 -15.78
C PHE A 90 4.86 4.62 -15.99
N MET A 91 4.80 3.40 -15.53
CA MET A 91 3.56 2.62 -15.41
C MET A 91 3.56 1.74 -14.16
N VAL A 92 2.37 1.37 -13.69
CA VAL A 92 2.19 0.46 -12.56
C VAL A 92 1.47 -0.80 -13.03
N THR A 93 2.03 -1.97 -12.77
CA THR A 93 1.46 -3.24 -13.23
C THR A 93 1.94 -4.43 -12.40
N SER A 94 1.06 -5.43 -12.22
CA SER A 94 1.42 -6.77 -11.75
C SER A 94 1.49 -7.79 -12.90
N ALA A 95 1.17 -7.37 -14.12
CA ALA A 95 1.07 -8.25 -15.27
C ALA A 95 2.45 -8.71 -15.77
N ARG A 96 2.54 -10.00 -16.15
CA ARG A 96 3.71 -10.54 -16.86
C ARG A 96 3.72 -10.14 -18.33
N ASN A 97 2.54 -10.09 -18.96
CA ASN A 97 2.38 -9.64 -20.34
C ASN A 97 1.87 -8.19 -20.35
N ILE A 98 2.78 -7.25 -20.42
CA ILE A 98 2.48 -5.80 -20.35
C ILE A 98 1.64 -5.36 -21.57
N ALA A 99 1.93 -5.88 -22.77
CA ALA A 99 1.21 -5.52 -23.99
C ALA A 99 -0.27 -5.94 -23.92
N GLU A 100 -0.58 -7.10 -23.36
CA GLU A 100 -1.95 -7.58 -23.19
C GLU A 100 -2.70 -6.83 -22.06
N ALA A 101 -2.01 -6.59 -20.95
CA ALA A 101 -2.58 -5.89 -19.81
C ALA A 101 -2.84 -4.40 -20.09
N ASN A 102 -2.06 -3.82 -21.00
CA ASN A 102 -2.14 -2.41 -21.38
C ASN A 102 -2.19 -1.48 -20.15
N PRO A 103 -1.20 -1.49 -19.22
CA PRO A 103 -1.16 -0.57 -18.09
C PRO A 103 -1.09 0.88 -18.56
N ASP A 104 -1.66 1.80 -17.77
CA ASP A 104 -1.63 3.21 -18.11
C ASP A 104 -0.20 3.75 -18.06
N VAL A 105 0.26 4.35 -19.15
CA VAL A 105 1.57 5.01 -19.25
C VAL A 105 1.39 6.50 -18.94
N LEU A 106 2.07 6.97 -17.89
CA LEU A 106 1.99 8.35 -17.40
C LEU A 106 3.36 9.03 -17.53
N SER A 107 3.34 10.36 -17.55
CA SER A 107 4.57 11.16 -17.48
C SER A 107 5.00 11.34 -16.02
N PHE A 108 6.29 11.48 -15.77
CA PHE A 108 6.79 11.85 -14.44
C PHE A 108 6.22 13.21 -13.98
N SER A 109 5.99 14.13 -14.91
CA SER A 109 5.37 15.43 -14.63
C SER A 109 3.93 15.34 -14.11
N ASP A 110 3.22 14.25 -14.43
CA ASP A 110 1.84 14.04 -13.97
C ASP A 110 1.78 13.65 -12.49
N VAL A 111 2.90 13.20 -11.90
CA VAL A 111 2.96 12.86 -10.47
C VAL A 111 2.85 14.13 -9.64
N THR A 112 1.84 14.20 -8.77
CA THR A 112 1.61 15.31 -7.85
C THR A 112 2.10 15.00 -6.44
N GLY A 113 2.12 13.72 -6.05
CA GLY A 113 2.60 13.22 -4.76
C GLY A 113 2.76 11.70 -4.76
N CYS A 114 3.45 11.19 -3.76
CA CYS A 114 3.61 9.75 -3.56
C CYS A 114 3.75 9.47 -2.06
N ASP A 115 2.89 8.61 -1.52
CA ASP A 115 2.84 8.30 -0.10
C ASP A 115 2.87 6.78 0.13
N LEU A 116 3.51 6.36 1.22
CA LEU A 116 3.40 5.03 1.77
C LEU A 116 2.32 5.05 2.86
N ASP A 117 1.25 4.31 2.65
CA ASP A 117 0.13 4.15 3.59
C ASP A 117 0.22 2.75 4.20
N ILE A 118 0.42 2.69 5.53
CA ILE A 118 0.54 1.43 6.27
C ILE A 118 -0.73 1.26 7.08
N GLU A 119 -1.59 0.34 6.64
CA GLU A 119 -2.82 0.00 7.36
C GLU A 119 -2.51 -0.99 8.48
N GLU A 120 -2.82 -0.59 9.70
CA GLU A 120 -2.70 -1.41 10.90
C GLU A 120 -4.05 -2.05 11.23
N GLY A 121 -4.11 -3.37 11.21
CA GLY A 121 -5.21 -4.15 11.72
C GLY A 121 -4.94 -4.59 13.16
N ARG A 122 -5.99 -4.63 13.99
CA ARG A 122 -5.90 -5.05 15.39
C ARG A 122 -7.07 -5.97 15.76
N THR A 123 -6.75 -7.15 16.28
CA THR A 123 -7.75 -8.13 16.72
C THR A 123 -7.49 -8.50 18.19
N GLU A 124 -8.53 -8.47 19.03
CA GLU A 124 -8.43 -8.93 20.41
C GLU A 124 -8.29 -10.46 20.43
N ILE A 125 -7.34 -10.96 21.23
CA ILE A 125 -7.12 -12.37 21.43
C ILE A 125 -7.98 -12.82 22.60
N GLU A 126 -8.79 -13.86 22.37
CA GLU A 126 -9.64 -14.50 23.37
C GLU A 126 -9.10 -15.91 23.65
N TYR A 127 -9.32 -16.40 24.86
CA TYR A 127 -9.09 -17.80 25.19
C TYR A 127 -10.42 -18.53 25.39
N GLU A 128 -10.41 -19.85 25.16
CA GLU A 128 -11.59 -20.70 25.34
C GLU A 128 -11.46 -21.48 26.64
N ASP A 129 -12.49 -21.45 27.49
CA ASP A 129 -12.54 -22.24 28.72
C ASP A 129 -12.85 -23.72 28.42
N ARG A 130 -12.87 -24.55 29.48
CA ARG A 130 -13.13 -25.97 29.33
C ARG A 130 -14.55 -26.31 28.88
N GLU A 131 -15.46 -25.36 29.05
CA GLU A 131 -16.86 -25.42 28.63
C GLU A 131 -17.08 -24.92 27.20
N GLY A 132 -16.03 -24.41 26.54
CA GLY A 132 -16.10 -23.86 25.17
C GLY A 132 -16.56 -22.41 25.08
N ASN A 133 -16.57 -21.66 26.20
CA ASN A 133 -16.89 -20.25 26.19
C ASN A 133 -15.63 -19.42 25.94
N ARG A 134 -15.77 -18.33 25.17
CA ARG A 134 -14.68 -17.38 24.87
C ARG A 134 -14.63 -16.29 25.92
N HIS A 135 -13.43 -15.97 26.35
CA HIS A 135 -13.14 -14.97 27.35
C HIS A 135 -11.98 -14.07 26.91
N SER A 136 -12.08 -12.77 27.18
CA SER A 136 -10.96 -11.84 27.02
C SER A 136 -9.94 -12.04 28.14
N PHE A 137 -8.66 -11.86 27.81
CA PHE A 137 -7.59 -11.80 28.81
C PHE A 137 -7.72 -10.53 29.66
N ASN A 138 -7.13 -10.56 30.86
CA ASN A 138 -7.05 -9.38 31.73
C ASN A 138 -5.59 -9.17 32.17
N PRO A 139 -4.90 -8.14 31.65
CA PRO A 139 -5.35 -7.15 30.65
C PRO A 139 -5.63 -7.77 29.27
N SER A 140 -6.48 -7.10 28.45
CA SER A 140 -6.78 -7.53 27.08
C SER A 140 -5.52 -7.61 26.26
N ARG A 141 -5.45 -8.59 25.35
CA ARG A 141 -4.32 -8.86 24.49
C ARG A 141 -4.73 -8.69 23.03
N TYR A 142 -3.80 -8.23 22.20
CA TYR A 142 -4.09 -7.87 20.82
C TYR A 142 -3.06 -8.44 19.87
N ALA A 143 -3.55 -9.13 18.83
CA ALA A 143 -2.79 -9.45 17.65
C ALA A 143 -2.87 -8.30 16.65
N TYR A 144 -1.73 -7.89 16.13
CA TYR A 144 -1.61 -6.87 15.11
C TYR A 144 -1.24 -7.48 13.76
N ASN A 145 -1.63 -6.78 12.70
CA ASN A 145 -1.20 -7.09 11.34
C ASN A 145 -1.07 -5.80 10.53
N TYR A 146 -0.31 -5.85 9.43
CA TYR A 146 0.03 -4.67 8.63
C TYR A 146 -0.09 -4.95 7.15
N ASP A 147 -0.73 -4.02 6.44
CA ASP A 147 -0.80 -3.98 4.99
C ASP A 147 -0.17 -2.69 4.47
N PHE A 148 0.72 -2.82 3.48
CA PHE A 148 1.48 -1.72 2.92
C PHE A 148 0.90 -1.31 1.57
N TYR A 149 0.49 -0.06 1.44
CA TYR A 149 -0.05 0.49 0.20
C TYR A 149 0.79 1.66 -0.29
N MET A 150 1.12 1.63 -1.58
CA MET A 150 1.58 2.83 -2.26
C MET A 150 0.39 3.61 -2.79
N VAL A 151 0.43 4.92 -2.59
CA VAL A 151 -0.55 5.88 -3.12
C VAL A 151 0.19 6.90 -3.94
N ILE A 152 0.13 6.77 -5.27
CA ILE A 152 0.72 7.72 -6.21
C ILE A 152 -0.38 8.66 -6.65
N HIS A 153 -0.25 9.94 -6.29
CA HIS A 153 -1.17 10.99 -6.73
C HIS A 153 -0.75 11.50 -8.09
N VAL A 154 -1.69 11.60 -9.01
CA VAL A 154 -1.44 11.99 -10.39
C VAL A 154 -2.43 13.04 -10.88
N ASN A 155 -1.99 13.88 -11.80
CA ASN A 155 -2.85 14.78 -12.56
C ASN A 155 -3.22 14.11 -13.88
N HIS A 156 -4.30 13.30 -13.86
CA HIS A 156 -4.76 12.55 -15.02
C HIS A 156 -6.27 12.73 -15.22
N PRO A 157 -6.80 12.83 -16.47
CA PRO A 157 -8.21 13.14 -16.71
C PRO A 157 -9.18 12.09 -16.18
N TRP A 158 -8.76 10.83 -15.98
CA TRP A 158 -9.64 9.73 -15.61
C TRP A 158 -9.49 9.23 -14.18
N PHE A 159 -8.41 9.60 -13.51
CA PHE A 159 -8.15 9.23 -12.12
C PHE A 159 -7.11 10.16 -11.51
N ASN A 160 -7.18 10.37 -10.21
CA ASN A 160 -6.28 11.26 -9.48
C ASN A 160 -5.28 10.51 -8.58
N GLN A 161 -5.44 9.18 -8.46
CA GLN A 161 -4.52 8.35 -7.67
C GLN A 161 -4.44 6.93 -8.21
N ILE A 162 -3.28 6.33 -7.97
CA ILE A 162 -2.96 4.93 -8.20
C ILE A 162 -2.65 4.34 -6.83
N ARG A 163 -3.55 3.49 -6.29
CA ARG A 163 -3.37 2.85 -4.99
C ARG A 163 -3.21 1.34 -5.19
N PHE A 164 -2.10 0.79 -4.71
CA PHE A 164 -1.84 -0.64 -4.81
C PHE A 164 -1.12 -1.15 -3.57
N ARG A 165 -1.32 -2.43 -3.28
CA ARG A 165 -0.71 -3.12 -2.15
C ARG A 165 0.68 -3.64 -2.54
N LEU A 166 1.67 -3.48 -1.65
CA LEU A 166 3.05 -3.94 -1.83
C LEU A 166 3.24 -5.38 -1.40
N ASN A 167 2.64 -5.77 -0.27
CA ASN A 167 2.72 -7.11 0.29
C ASN A 167 1.61 -8.00 -0.28
N PRO A 168 1.91 -9.22 -0.79
CA PRO A 168 0.89 -10.16 -1.28
C PRO A 168 0.02 -10.69 -0.14
N ASP A 169 0.64 -11.02 0.98
CA ASP A 169 0.00 -11.48 2.21
C ASP A 169 0.15 -10.42 3.30
N THR A 170 -0.78 -10.36 4.24
CA THR A 170 -0.73 -9.44 5.37
C THR A 170 0.46 -9.80 6.26
N VAL A 171 1.25 -8.81 6.65
CA VAL A 171 2.38 -9.01 7.58
C VAL A 171 1.83 -9.11 8.99
N ASP A 172 1.92 -10.27 9.59
CA ASP A 172 1.48 -10.56 10.93
C ASP A 172 2.58 -11.23 11.76
N GLY A 173 2.33 -11.48 13.01
CA GLY A 173 3.25 -12.16 13.93
C GLY A 173 2.59 -13.38 14.57
N ASP A 174 3.43 -14.21 15.19
CA ASP A 174 2.97 -15.37 15.93
C ASP A 174 2.14 -14.93 17.15
N VAL A 175 0.89 -15.38 17.18
CA VAL A 175 -0.04 -15.10 18.28
C VAL A 175 0.31 -15.93 19.52
N ASP A 176 0.95 -17.09 19.35
CA ASP A 176 1.30 -18.00 20.45
C ASP A 176 2.33 -17.34 21.38
N THR A 177 3.20 -16.48 20.90
CA THR A 177 4.16 -15.72 21.72
C THR A 177 3.47 -14.84 22.76
N ILE A 178 2.31 -14.26 22.43
CA ILE A 178 1.52 -13.44 23.36
C ILE A 178 0.80 -14.30 24.39
N ILE A 179 0.42 -15.53 24.02
CA ILE A 179 -0.34 -16.46 24.88
C ILE A 179 0.59 -17.15 25.87
N GLU A 180 1.77 -17.61 25.45
CA GLU A 180 2.73 -18.35 26.27
C GLU A 180 3.35 -17.52 27.39
N TYR A 181 3.44 -16.19 27.26
CA TYR A 181 4.00 -15.31 28.29
C TYR A 181 3.30 -15.46 29.65
N ASP A 182 2.02 -15.81 29.70
CA ASP A 182 1.27 -15.99 30.95
C ASP A 182 1.61 -17.29 31.69
N GLN A 183 1.96 -18.33 30.95
CA GLN A 183 2.32 -19.60 31.58
C GLN A 183 3.68 -19.51 32.31
N ALA A 184 4.59 -18.70 31.81
CA ALA A 184 5.86 -18.41 32.46
C ALA A 184 5.69 -17.53 33.72
N GLY A 185 4.77 -16.56 33.71
CA GLY A 185 4.45 -15.70 34.86
C GLY A 185 3.72 -16.44 35.99
N ALA A 186 2.85 -17.38 35.64
CA ALA A 186 2.10 -18.19 36.61
C ALA A 186 2.97 -19.24 37.33
N MET A 187 4.09 -19.63 36.75
CA MET A 187 5.06 -20.56 37.39
C MET A 187 6.11 -19.87 38.26
N GLY A 188 6.23 -18.54 38.21
CA GLY A 188 7.22 -17.74 38.97
C GLY A 188 6.92 -17.54 40.46
N GLY A 189 5.80 -18.07 40.99
CA GLY A 189 5.33 -17.86 42.38
C GLY A 189 5.72 -18.95 43.40
N ARG A 190 6.58 -19.90 43.09
CA ARG A 190 7.08 -20.88 44.06
C ARG A 190 8.58 -20.76 44.23
N SER A 191 8.98 -20.06 45.29
CA SER A 191 10.34 -20.14 45.82
C SER A 191 10.71 -21.60 46.13
N PRO A 192 11.84 -22.12 45.67
CA PRO A 192 12.29 -23.44 46.10
C PRO A 192 12.83 -23.33 47.51
N MET A 193 12.12 -23.87 48.47
CA MET A 193 12.66 -24.19 49.80
C MET A 193 13.89 -25.10 49.64
N ALA A 194 15.00 -24.65 50.17
CA ALA A 194 16.22 -25.43 50.28
C ALA A 194 15.98 -26.69 51.07
N GLY A 195 16.07 -27.85 50.42
CA GLY A 195 16.06 -29.16 51.00
C GLY A 195 17.31 -29.93 50.56
N SER A 196 18.27 -30.00 51.46
CA SER A 196 19.47 -30.82 51.36
C SER A 196 19.15 -32.32 51.36
N GLY A 197 19.62 -33.10 50.37
CA GLY A 197 19.56 -34.56 50.34
C GLY A 197 20.36 -35.15 49.21
N ARG A 198 21.42 -35.86 49.60
CA ARG A 198 22.48 -36.53 48.81
C ARG A 198 22.00 -37.75 48.03
N PRO A 199 22.81 -38.34 47.14
CA PRO A 199 22.39 -39.15 46.01
C PRO A 199 22.42 -40.66 46.27
N MET A 200 21.64 -41.40 45.47
CA MET A 200 21.89 -42.84 45.26
C MET A 200 21.77 -43.20 43.77
N ALA A 201 22.78 -43.92 43.33
CA ALA A 201 22.89 -44.52 42.01
C ALA A 201 21.99 -45.77 41.85
N GLY A 202 21.55 -46.03 40.65
CA GLY A 202 20.84 -47.24 40.29
C GLY A 202 20.72 -47.42 38.80
N SER A 203 21.57 -48.24 38.24
CA SER A 203 21.68 -48.71 36.87
C SER A 203 20.45 -49.52 36.39
N GLY A 204 20.14 -49.43 35.09
CA GLY A 204 19.20 -50.38 34.44
C GLY A 204 19.00 -50.10 32.95
N ALA A 205 19.75 -50.82 32.15
CA ALA A 205 19.68 -50.82 30.69
C ALA A 205 18.42 -51.54 30.18
N GLY A 206 17.94 -51.08 29.01
CA GLY A 206 16.92 -51.83 28.27
C GLY A 206 16.51 -51.14 26.98
N ARG A 207 17.13 -51.55 25.88
CA ARG A 207 16.79 -51.27 24.48
C ARG A 207 16.39 -52.62 23.86
N PRO A 208 15.86 -52.69 22.65
CA PRO A 208 14.76 -52.06 21.91
C PRO A 208 13.75 -53.08 21.37
N GLN A 209 12.66 -52.64 20.71
CA GLN A 209 12.22 -53.37 19.49
C GLN A 209 11.23 -52.57 18.64
N ALA A 210 11.41 -52.77 17.35
CA ALA A 210 10.67 -52.21 16.23
C ALA A 210 9.37 -53.00 15.95
N GLY A 211 8.43 -52.38 15.27
CA GLY A 211 7.23 -53.04 14.72
C GLY A 211 6.32 -52.03 14.02
N THR A 212 6.50 -51.84 12.76
CA THR A 212 5.70 -52.07 11.54
C THR A 212 4.31 -51.45 11.45
N ALA A 213 4.20 -50.61 10.45
CA ALA A 213 3.21 -50.50 9.37
C ALA A 213 1.71 -50.42 9.68
N GLY A 214 1.08 -49.41 9.05
CA GLY A 214 -0.22 -49.63 8.47
C GLY A 214 -1.22 -48.49 8.57
N ALA A 215 -1.63 -48.08 7.38
CA ALA A 215 -2.95 -47.57 7.03
C ALA A 215 -3.22 -46.03 7.03
N ARG A 216 -3.29 -45.58 5.82
CA ARG A 216 -3.92 -44.36 5.33
C ARG A 216 -5.45 -44.47 5.49
N PRO A 217 -6.18 -43.44 5.89
CA PRO A 217 -7.58 -43.30 5.53
C PRO A 217 -7.81 -42.15 4.56
N GLN A 218 -8.82 -42.39 3.75
CA GLN A 218 -9.34 -41.62 2.62
C GLN A 218 -10.05 -40.33 3.04
N ALA A 219 -10.17 -39.47 2.01
CA ALA A 219 -10.95 -38.26 1.95
C ALA A 219 -12.44 -38.46 2.30
N GLY A 220 -13.01 -37.48 2.99
CA GLY A 220 -14.44 -37.41 3.25
C GLY A 220 -14.94 -35.98 3.49
N ALA A 221 -15.70 -35.47 2.53
CA ALA A 221 -16.85 -34.58 2.62
C ALA A 221 -16.71 -33.15 3.14
N ARG A 222 -16.94 -32.26 2.23
CA ARG A 222 -17.31 -30.84 2.29
C ARG A 222 -18.64 -30.64 3.03
N PRO A 223 -18.82 -29.66 3.90
CA PRO A 223 -20.13 -29.14 4.26
C PRO A 223 -20.46 -27.87 3.48
N GLN A 224 -21.74 -27.79 3.09
CA GLN A 224 -22.39 -26.74 2.34
C GLN A 224 -22.64 -25.48 3.17
N ALA A 225 -22.68 -24.35 2.47
CA ALA A 225 -23.07 -23.04 2.94
C ALA A 225 -24.49 -22.97 3.50
N GLY A 226 -24.63 -22.35 4.65
CA GLY A 226 -25.89 -21.88 5.22
C GLY A 226 -25.96 -20.36 5.15
N ALA A 227 -26.96 -19.84 4.40
CA ALA A 227 -27.25 -18.43 4.26
C ALA A 227 -27.96 -17.90 5.51
N GLY A 228 -27.43 -16.83 6.09
CA GLY A 228 -28.08 -16.06 7.13
C GLY A 228 -28.05 -14.57 6.79
N ARG A 229 -29.20 -14.09 6.31
CA ARG A 229 -29.48 -12.69 5.93
C ARG A 229 -29.91 -11.93 7.19
N GLN A 230 -29.20 -10.86 7.57
CA GLN A 230 -29.78 -9.82 8.40
C GLN A 230 -29.40 -8.42 7.90
N THR A 231 -30.44 -7.67 7.67
CA THR A 231 -30.49 -6.27 7.28
C THR A 231 -30.40 -5.36 8.49
N ALA A 232 -29.55 -4.34 8.44
CA ALA A 232 -29.67 -3.10 9.23
C ALA A 232 -28.92 -2.02 8.46
N GLY A 233 -29.51 -0.99 7.96
CA GLY A 233 -30.01 0.18 8.60
C GLY A 233 -29.01 1.30 8.32
N ALA A 234 -29.22 2.08 7.19
CA ALA A 234 -28.43 3.24 6.80
C ALA A 234 -28.59 4.38 7.83
N ALA A 235 -27.49 4.99 8.26
CA ALA A 235 -27.45 6.35 8.77
C ALA A 235 -26.37 7.14 8.05
N ARG A 236 -26.79 8.18 7.39
CA ARG A 236 -26.02 9.17 6.61
C ARG A 236 -25.52 10.24 7.58
N PRO A 237 -24.27 10.63 7.60
CA PRO A 237 -23.85 11.89 8.19
C PRO A 237 -23.78 13.00 7.13
N GLN A 238 -24.37 14.14 7.50
CA GLN A 238 -24.40 15.39 6.75
C GLN A 238 -23.01 16.07 6.73
N ALA A 239 -22.77 16.76 5.64
CA ALA A 239 -21.65 17.69 5.49
C ALA A 239 -21.76 18.87 6.47
N GLY A 240 -20.65 19.27 7.07
CA GLY A 240 -20.56 20.44 7.93
C GLY A 240 -19.14 20.94 8.12
N GLY A 241 -18.82 22.07 7.49
CA GLY A 241 -18.03 23.13 8.09
C GLY A 241 -16.50 23.05 7.99
N VAL A 242 -15.97 23.72 7.02
CA VAL A 242 -14.59 24.26 6.98
C VAL A 242 -14.32 25.12 8.22
N ARG A 243 -13.24 24.89 8.96
CA ARG A 243 -12.68 25.83 9.93
C ARG A 243 -11.18 26.05 9.69
N PRO A 244 -10.69 27.32 9.87
CA PRO A 244 -9.35 27.71 9.45
C PRO A 244 -8.26 27.33 10.48
N MET A 245 -7.04 27.27 9.97
CA MET A 245 -5.78 27.09 10.69
C MET A 245 -5.66 27.97 11.92
N GLY A 246 -5.43 27.37 13.08
CA GLY A 246 -5.01 27.98 14.32
C GLY A 246 -3.55 27.67 14.64
N GLN A 247 -2.84 28.73 14.95
CA GLN A 247 -1.42 28.82 15.25
C GLN A 247 -0.95 27.90 16.38
N ARG A 248 0.27 27.39 16.21
CA ARG A 248 1.06 26.63 17.19
C ARG A 248 1.41 27.53 18.39
N PRO A 249 1.20 27.09 19.64
CA PRO A 249 1.77 27.76 20.78
C PRO A 249 3.23 27.32 21.01
N GLN A 250 4.12 28.29 21.11
CA GLN A 250 5.48 28.11 21.60
C GLN A 250 5.43 27.77 23.10
N GLN A 251 6.07 26.68 23.46
CA GLN A 251 6.34 26.38 24.88
C GLN A 251 7.58 27.15 25.32
N GLN A 252 7.35 28.06 26.27
CA GLN A 252 8.39 28.75 27.03
C GLN A 252 8.98 27.79 28.07
N ALA A 253 10.30 27.75 28.11
CA ALA A 253 11.07 27.07 29.15
C ALA A 253 10.99 27.86 30.48
N MET A 254 10.75 27.17 31.59
CA MET A 254 10.97 27.65 32.94
C MET A 254 12.05 26.82 33.63
N PRO A 255 12.98 27.44 34.39
CA PRO A 255 14.07 26.74 35.01
C PRO A 255 13.78 26.37 36.47
N GLY A 256 14.27 25.18 36.85
CA GLY A 256 14.80 24.92 38.17
C GLY A 256 13.84 24.49 39.26
N GLN A 257 13.98 23.22 39.67
CA GLN A 257 14.20 22.87 41.10
C GLN A 257 14.76 21.45 41.19
N MET A 258 16.01 21.38 41.65
CA MET A 258 16.62 20.15 42.16
C MET A 258 15.92 19.73 43.45
N MET A 259 15.40 18.50 43.50
CA MET A 259 15.27 17.74 44.75
C MET A 259 15.67 16.30 44.49
N GLY A 260 16.67 15.86 45.24
CA GLY A 260 17.22 14.53 45.19
C GLY A 260 16.19 13.46 45.49
N GLN A 261 16.15 12.44 44.65
CA GLN A 261 15.54 11.16 44.93
C GLN A 261 16.60 10.08 44.92
N MET A 262 16.64 9.33 46.00
CA MET A 262 17.49 8.17 46.26
C MET A 262 17.32 7.11 45.13
N PRO A 263 18.33 6.28 44.88
CA PRO A 263 18.21 5.20 43.88
C PRO A 263 17.29 4.12 44.44
N GLY A 264 16.04 4.16 44.00
CA GLY A 264 15.09 3.08 44.16
C GLY A 264 15.46 1.92 43.23
N GLN A 265 15.47 0.72 43.80
CA GLN A 265 15.73 -0.56 43.16
C GLN A 265 15.04 -0.66 41.80
N MET A 266 15.81 -0.78 40.74
CA MET A 266 15.30 -1.19 39.42
C MET A 266 14.75 -2.63 39.56
N ALA A 267 13.47 -2.79 39.30
CA ALA A 267 12.90 -4.11 39.07
C ALA A 267 13.64 -4.74 37.86
N PRO A 268 14.08 -6.02 37.96
CA PRO A 268 14.72 -6.71 36.83
C PRO A 268 13.64 -6.98 35.79
N GLY A 269 13.70 -6.25 34.65
CA GLY A 269 12.79 -6.47 33.53
C GLY A 269 12.44 -5.25 32.68
N ALA A 270 12.90 -4.04 33.03
CA ALA A 270 12.68 -2.87 32.18
C ALA A 270 13.82 -2.69 31.17
N ALA A 271 14.02 -3.68 30.31
CA ALA A 271 14.83 -3.55 29.11
C ALA A 271 13.89 -3.38 27.93
N PHE A 272 13.87 -2.16 27.35
CA PHE A 272 13.25 -1.83 26.07
C PHE A 272 11.75 -2.16 25.95
N GLY A 273 10.89 -1.26 26.32
CA GLY A 273 9.51 -1.05 25.83
C GLY A 273 8.67 -2.26 25.35
N TYR A 274 9.00 -3.47 25.81
CA TYR A 274 8.26 -4.69 25.43
C TYR A 274 6.88 -4.66 26.09
N ASP A 275 5.82 -4.57 25.27
CA ASP A 275 4.46 -4.72 25.69
C ASP A 275 4.03 -6.20 25.60
N PRO A 276 3.94 -6.93 26.72
CA PRO A 276 3.57 -8.35 26.68
C PRO A 276 2.13 -8.62 26.26
N THR A 277 1.34 -7.55 26.07
CA THR A 277 -0.07 -7.67 25.65
C THR A 277 -0.26 -7.49 24.16
N SER A 278 0.83 -7.30 23.40
CA SER A 278 0.81 -6.95 21.99
C SER A 278 2.06 -7.47 21.26
N ASN A 279 1.89 -7.96 20.03
CA ASN A 279 3.00 -8.32 19.14
C ASN A 279 3.38 -7.20 18.14
N ALA A 280 2.82 -6.00 18.28
CA ALA A 280 3.02 -4.90 17.33
C ALA A 280 4.51 -4.55 17.14
N GLU A 281 5.28 -4.40 18.23
CA GLU A 281 6.70 -4.05 18.17
C GLU A 281 7.54 -5.18 17.58
N GLU A 282 7.20 -6.44 17.85
CA GLU A 282 7.87 -7.60 17.27
C GLU A 282 7.70 -7.60 15.75
N ILE A 283 6.46 -7.42 15.27
CA ILE A 283 6.15 -7.37 13.84
C ILE A 283 6.88 -6.21 13.16
N LYS A 284 6.84 -4.98 13.74
CA LYS A 284 7.54 -3.81 13.19
C LYS A 284 9.06 -3.98 13.13
N ASN A 285 9.61 -4.84 13.97
CA ASN A 285 11.02 -5.20 13.96
C ASN A 285 11.34 -6.41 13.08
N SER A 286 10.34 -7.08 12.52
CA SER A 286 10.54 -8.22 11.63
C SER A 286 11.22 -7.81 10.33
N VAL A 287 11.90 -8.77 9.70
CA VAL A 287 12.56 -8.56 8.40
C VAL A 287 11.53 -8.24 7.33
N GLU A 288 10.38 -8.89 7.38
CA GLU A 288 9.32 -8.74 6.40
C GLU A 288 8.68 -7.35 6.45
N TYR A 289 8.31 -6.86 7.65
CA TYR A 289 7.78 -5.50 7.81
C TYR A 289 8.74 -4.44 7.26
N ARG A 290 10.02 -4.52 7.66
CA ARG A 290 11.05 -3.58 7.23
C ARG A 290 11.34 -3.65 5.74
N GLU A 291 11.19 -4.81 5.13
CA GLU A 291 11.36 -4.99 3.69
C GLU A 291 10.30 -4.21 2.91
N TYR A 292 9.01 -4.33 3.28
CA TYR A 292 7.94 -3.60 2.62
C TYR A 292 7.96 -2.12 2.94
N GLU A 293 8.29 -1.74 4.15
CA GLU A 293 8.48 -0.34 4.54
C GLU A 293 9.59 0.32 3.71
N ASN A 294 10.76 -0.30 3.62
CA ASN A 294 11.88 0.20 2.83
C ASN A 294 11.54 0.25 1.33
N MET A 295 10.87 -0.77 0.81
CA MET A 295 10.41 -0.79 -0.58
C MET A 295 9.46 0.38 -0.89
N GLY A 296 8.53 0.66 0.01
CA GLY A 296 7.62 1.79 -0.14
C GLY A 296 8.34 3.14 -0.15
N TRP A 297 9.29 3.34 0.76
CA TRP A 297 10.11 4.54 0.80
C TRP A 297 11.00 4.67 -0.45
N GLU A 298 11.58 3.58 -0.92
CA GLU A 298 12.37 3.58 -2.17
C GLU A 298 11.54 4.01 -3.38
N ILE A 299 10.34 3.44 -3.54
CA ILE A 299 9.42 3.81 -4.64
C ILE A 299 9.07 5.29 -4.56
N ARG A 300 8.70 5.78 -3.37
CA ARG A 300 8.36 7.17 -3.14
C ARG A 300 9.50 8.10 -3.51
N ASP A 301 10.68 7.84 -2.96
CA ASP A 301 11.84 8.74 -3.12
C ASP A 301 12.29 8.81 -4.58
N ILE A 302 12.31 7.68 -5.28
CA ILE A 302 12.66 7.62 -6.70
C ILE A 302 11.62 8.35 -7.54
N LEU A 303 10.31 8.09 -7.35
CA LEU A 303 9.26 8.77 -8.11
C LEU A 303 9.28 10.28 -7.88
N MET A 304 9.51 10.72 -6.65
CA MET A 304 9.61 12.15 -6.33
C MET A 304 10.85 12.78 -6.97
N GLN A 305 11.97 12.08 -6.98
CA GLN A 305 13.21 12.54 -7.63
C GLN A 305 13.03 12.70 -9.15
N VAL A 306 12.51 11.69 -9.85
CA VAL A 306 12.32 11.76 -11.32
C VAL A 306 11.27 12.81 -11.70
N ARG A 307 10.24 13.00 -10.89
CA ARG A 307 9.27 14.10 -11.04
C ARG A 307 9.93 15.47 -10.96
N GLU A 308 10.79 15.69 -9.97
CA GLU A 308 11.49 16.96 -9.79
C GLU A 308 12.41 17.24 -10.97
N GLY A 309 13.14 16.23 -11.45
CA GLY A 309 13.94 16.32 -12.66
C GLY A 309 13.12 16.72 -13.89
N ALA A 310 12.01 16.02 -14.15
CA ALA A 310 11.13 16.33 -15.29
C ALA A 310 10.52 17.75 -15.22
N ARG A 311 10.19 18.23 -14.01
CA ARG A 311 9.69 19.59 -13.82
C ARG A 311 10.77 20.65 -14.02
N ALA A 312 11.99 20.38 -13.58
CA ALA A 312 13.13 21.27 -13.79
C ALA A 312 13.45 21.40 -15.29
N GLU A 313 13.49 20.28 -16.02
CA GLU A 313 13.69 20.27 -17.46
C GLU A 313 12.59 21.05 -18.22
N ALA A 314 11.32 20.82 -17.84
CA ALA A 314 10.20 21.55 -18.41
C ALA A 314 10.26 23.06 -18.11
N ALA A 315 10.68 23.44 -16.91
CA ALA A 315 10.85 24.84 -16.53
C ALA A 315 11.99 25.51 -17.31
N GLU A 316 13.11 24.80 -17.51
CA GLU A 316 14.23 25.26 -18.30
C GLU A 316 13.87 25.40 -19.79
N ALA A 317 13.15 24.42 -20.36
CA ALA A 317 12.66 24.48 -21.75
C ALA A 317 11.69 25.65 -21.98
N ASN A 318 10.89 26.03 -20.96
CA ASN A 318 9.92 27.13 -21.01
C ASN A 318 10.50 28.47 -20.50
N ALA A 319 11.75 28.49 -20.06
CA ALA A 319 12.37 29.72 -19.58
C ALA A 319 12.41 30.77 -20.70
N PRO A 320 12.02 32.02 -20.41
CA PRO A 320 12.06 33.06 -21.42
C PRO A 320 13.51 33.26 -21.91
N LYS A 321 13.74 33.03 -23.21
CA LYS A 321 15.05 33.25 -23.81
C LYS A 321 15.45 34.70 -23.61
N GLN A 322 16.57 34.93 -22.90
CA GLN A 322 17.04 36.28 -22.61
C GLN A 322 17.51 36.97 -23.89
N ALA A 323 17.06 38.21 -24.07
CA ALA A 323 17.56 39.05 -25.15
C ALA A 323 19.01 39.44 -24.84
N VAL A 324 19.93 39.15 -25.76
CA VAL A 324 21.36 39.48 -25.64
C VAL A 324 21.73 40.52 -26.73
N LYS A 325 22.70 41.36 -26.42
CA LYS A 325 23.24 42.29 -27.40
C LYS A 325 24.26 41.59 -28.29
N CYS A 326 23.96 41.51 -29.58
CA CYS A 326 24.87 40.90 -30.54
C CYS A 326 26.23 41.66 -30.59
N PRO A 327 27.36 40.99 -30.37
CA PRO A 327 28.68 41.62 -30.41
C PRO A 327 29.09 42.09 -31.80
N TYR A 328 28.46 41.56 -32.87
CA TYR A 328 28.83 41.84 -34.24
C TYR A 328 28.01 42.99 -34.86
N CYS A 329 26.70 43.04 -34.67
CA CYS A 329 25.83 44.07 -35.23
C CYS A 329 25.26 45.05 -34.23
N GLY A 330 25.44 44.79 -32.89
CA GLY A 330 24.98 45.66 -31.84
C GLY A 330 23.47 45.61 -31.57
N ALA A 331 22.70 44.81 -32.32
CA ALA A 331 21.26 44.62 -32.09
C ALA A 331 20.99 43.82 -30.83
N THR A 332 19.93 44.18 -30.09
CA THR A 332 19.39 43.35 -29.01
C THR A 332 18.45 42.35 -29.63
N THR A 333 18.77 41.05 -29.52
CA THR A 333 18.04 39.97 -30.15
C THR A 333 17.93 38.75 -29.19
N ILE A 334 16.91 37.96 -29.38
CA ILE A 334 16.83 36.62 -28.77
C ILE A 334 17.59 35.67 -29.70
N PRO A 335 18.60 34.92 -29.21
CA PRO A 335 19.32 33.96 -30.06
C PRO A 335 18.36 32.95 -30.69
N THR A 336 18.57 32.66 -31.98
CA THR A 336 17.88 31.59 -32.70
C THR A 336 18.20 30.22 -32.06
N GLU A 337 17.50 29.15 -32.45
CA GLU A 337 17.75 27.79 -31.96
C GLU A 337 19.21 27.33 -32.17
N ASN A 338 19.88 27.87 -33.18
CA ASN A 338 21.28 27.62 -33.50
C ASN A 338 22.25 28.59 -32.79
N GLY A 339 21.79 29.37 -31.83
CA GLY A 339 22.61 30.33 -31.08
C GLY A 339 23.06 31.54 -31.89
N CYS A 340 22.43 31.83 -33.03
CA CYS A 340 22.81 32.94 -33.95
C CYS A 340 21.94 34.17 -33.73
N CYS A 341 22.47 35.31 -34.11
CA CYS A 341 21.74 36.56 -34.14
C CYS A 341 20.69 36.57 -35.26
N GLU A 342 19.44 36.87 -34.93
CA GLU A 342 18.34 36.93 -35.91
C GLU A 342 18.57 37.99 -37.02
N TYR A 343 19.30 39.07 -36.72
CA TYR A 343 19.52 40.18 -37.63
C TYR A 343 20.73 40.01 -38.55
N CYS A 344 21.84 39.45 -38.08
CA CYS A 344 23.07 39.34 -38.87
C CYS A 344 23.56 37.89 -39.06
N GLY A 345 22.90 36.91 -38.48
CA GLY A 345 23.24 35.51 -38.59
C GLY A 345 24.54 35.08 -37.88
N ALA A 346 25.24 35.98 -37.19
CA ALA A 346 26.47 35.65 -36.50
C ALA A 346 26.17 34.84 -35.21
N ALA A 347 27.00 33.85 -34.87
CA ALA A 347 26.89 33.09 -33.62
C ALA A 347 27.16 34.04 -32.43
N ILE A 348 26.23 34.01 -31.48
CA ILE A 348 26.28 34.87 -30.27
C ILE A 348 26.40 34.07 -28.98
N LEU A 349 26.06 32.78 -29.04
CA LEU A 349 26.31 31.77 -27.99
C LEU A 349 27.37 30.86 -28.47
N GLY A 350 28.54 30.89 -27.83
CA GLY A 350 29.66 29.99 -28.07
C GLY A 350 30.13 29.38 -26.76
#